data_b157759dea5359bfee42b00686b109c7
#
_entry.id   b157759dea5359bfee42b00686b109c7
#
_cell.length_a   1.000
_cell.length_b   1.000
_cell.length_c   1.000
_cell.angle_alpha   90.00
_cell.angle_beta   90.00
_cell.angle_gamma   90.00
#
_symmetry.space_group_name_H-M   'P 1'
#
loop_
_entity.id
_entity.type
_entity.pdbx_description
1 polymer ?
#
loop_
_entity_poly.entity_id
_entity_poly.type
_entity_poly.pdbx_seq_one_letter_code
_entity_poly.pdbx_strand_id
1 'polypeptide(L)'
;MTYVGIDVSKATFIVAYSSAKSSKTKTFKNTTKGVHEFIQTLSANEHHCVLEATGNYSSLLVYLLSRANITVSLENPLKIKNFARVMLSVTKTDETDARLIALYGQRMQPAPYKLRSDAILTLKQKRTVIRQLKKQLIATQN
;
A
#
# COMPACT_ATOMS: atom_id res chain seq x y z
N MET A 1 16.66 4.87 1.39
CA MET A 1 15.44 4.17 0.99
C MET A 1 14.35 5.17 0.63
N THR A 2 13.68 4.94 -0.44
CA THR A 2 12.58 5.79 -0.89
C THR A 2 11.27 5.20 -0.41
N TYR A 3 10.46 6.00 0.27
CA TYR A 3 9.13 5.60 0.69
C TYR A 3 8.13 5.89 -0.42
N VAL A 4 7.29 4.90 -0.71
CA VAL A 4 6.26 5.01 -1.72
C VAL A 4 4.92 5.02 -1.01
N GLY A 5 4.22 6.15 -1.04
CA GLY A 5 2.89 6.25 -0.46
C GLY A 5 1.85 5.76 -1.46
N ILE A 6 0.93 4.95 -0.98
CA ILE A 6 -0.10 4.37 -1.85
C ILE A 6 -1.47 4.65 -1.27
N ASP A 7 -2.29 5.29 -2.07
CA ASP A 7 -3.70 5.54 -1.76
C ASP A 7 -4.55 4.56 -2.56
N VAL A 8 -5.19 3.62 -1.87
CA VAL A 8 -5.89 2.50 -2.49
C VAL A 8 -7.38 2.75 -2.52
N SER A 9 -7.99 2.51 -3.66
CA SER A 9 -9.44 2.49 -3.81
C SER A 9 -9.88 1.18 -4.47
N LYS A 10 -11.18 1.03 -4.66
CA LYS A 10 -11.72 -0.20 -5.23
C LYS A 10 -11.14 -0.52 -6.61
N ALA A 11 -11.10 0.46 -7.48
CA ALA A 11 -10.75 0.26 -8.89
C ALA A 11 -9.29 0.56 -9.20
N THR A 12 -8.66 1.45 -8.43
CA THR A 12 -7.33 1.96 -8.72
C THR A 12 -6.54 2.18 -7.45
N PHE A 13 -5.23 2.39 -7.60
CA PHE A 13 -4.41 2.92 -6.52
C PHE A 13 -3.46 3.97 -7.10
N ILE A 14 -3.19 4.98 -6.28
CA ILE A 14 -2.34 6.11 -6.66
C ILE A 14 -1.07 6.04 -5.84
N VAL A 15 0.08 6.21 -6.49
CA VAL A 15 1.38 6.13 -5.84
C VAL A 15 2.13 7.45 -5.93
N ALA A 16 2.88 7.76 -4.87
CA ALA A 16 3.76 8.92 -4.82
C ALA A 16 5.07 8.50 -4.17
N TYR A 17 6.17 9.07 -4.62
CA TYR A 17 7.51 8.74 -4.13
C TYR A 17 8.04 9.87 -3.26
N SER A 18 8.59 9.52 -2.08
CA SER A 18 9.09 10.52 -1.14
C SER A 18 10.32 11.27 -1.66
N SER A 19 11.08 10.65 -2.54
CA SER A 19 12.28 11.26 -3.11
C SER A 19 11.98 12.17 -4.30
N ALA A 20 10.74 12.15 -4.80
CA ALA A 20 10.39 12.95 -5.97
C ALA A 20 10.27 14.42 -5.58
N LYS A 21 11.06 15.26 -6.22
CA LYS A 21 10.95 16.72 -6.04
C LYS A 21 9.70 17.26 -6.68
N SER A 22 9.20 16.60 -7.71
CA SER A 22 7.94 16.95 -8.33
C SER A 22 6.82 16.18 -7.63
N SER A 23 5.69 16.81 -7.52
CA SER A 23 4.52 16.24 -6.88
C SER A 23 3.75 15.28 -7.79
N LYS A 24 4.44 14.65 -8.73
CA LYS A 24 3.80 13.72 -9.66
C LYS A 24 3.40 12.43 -8.99
N THR A 25 2.18 12.01 -9.26
CA THR A 25 1.67 10.73 -8.85
C THR A 25 1.40 9.88 -10.08
N LYS A 26 1.34 8.56 -9.87
CA LYS A 26 0.93 7.62 -10.92
C LYS A 26 -0.27 6.84 -10.43
N THR A 27 -1.17 6.53 -11.35
CA THR A 27 -2.35 5.74 -11.07
C THR A 27 -2.24 4.39 -11.77
N PHE A 28 -2.51 3.34 -11.01
CA PHE A 28 -2.53 1.97 -11.53
C PHE A 28 -3.89 1.36 -11.24
N LYS A 29 -4.27 0.37 -12.04
CA LYS A 29 -5.49 -0.39 -11.78
C LYS A 29 -5.27 -1.34 -10.60
N ASN A 30 -6.27 -1.44 -9.74
CA ASN A 30 -6.22 -2.35 -8.59
C ASN A 30 -6.61 -3.77 -9.03
N THR A 31 -5.79 -4.32 -9.90
CA THR A 31 -5.92 -5.66 -10.47
C THR A 31 -4.56 -6.34 -10.41
N THR A 32 -4.54 -7.64 -10.59
CA THR A 32 -3.28 -8.40 -10.63
C THR A 32 -2.32 -7.80 -11.66
N LYS A 33 -2.82 -7.49 -12.84
CA LYS A 33 -2.00 -6.91 -13.91
C LYS A 33 -1.48 -5.52 -13.52
N GLY A 34 -2.34 -4.67 -12.98
CA GLY A 34 -1.95 -3.32 -12.57
C GLY A 34 -0.92 -3.32 -11.47
N VAL A 35 -1.08 -4.23 -10.50
CA VAL A 35 -0.12 -4.37 -9.41
C VAL A 35 1.22 -4.87 -9.95
N HIS A 36 1.23 -5.82 -10.88
CA HIS A 36 2.47 -6.29 -11.48
C HIS A 36 3.19 -5.19 -12.27
N GLU A 37 2.45 -4.36 -12.98
CA GLU A 37 3.03 -3.20 -13.66
C GLU A 37 3.70 -2.26 -12.65
N PHE A 38 3.06 -2.02 -11.53
CA PHE A 38 3.63 -1.19 -10.47
C PHE A 38 4.90 -1.83 -9.88
N ILE A 39 4.85 -3.13 -9.60
CA ILE A 39 5.98 -3.85 -9.00
C ILE A 39 7.21 -3.78 -9.90
N GLN A 40 7.03 -3.82 -11.22
CA GLN A 40 8.14 -3.72 -12.17
C GLN A 40 8.87 -2.39 -12.09
N THR A 41 8.25 -1.36 -11.53
CA THR A 41 8.89 -0.06 -11.34
C THR A 41 9.67 0.03 -10.03
N LEU A 42 9.59 -1.00 -9.18
CA LEU A 42 10.13 -0.98 -7.84
C LEU A 42 11.40 -1.83 -7.73
N SER A 43 12.24 -1.44 -6.77
CA SER A 43 13.40 -2.22 -6.37
C SER A 43 13.27 -2.57 -4.89
N ALA A 44 13.44 -3.84 -4.55
CA ALA A 44 13.31 -4.32 -3.18
C ALA A 44 14.28 -3.63 -2.22
N ASN A 45 15.44 -3.22 -2.72
CA ASN A 45 16.47 -2.59 -1.90
C ASN A 45 16.29 -1.09 -1.76
N GLU A 46 15.45 -0.47 -2.58
CA GLU A 46 15.34 0.99 -2.65
C GLU A 46 13.97 1.50 -2.23
N HIS A 47 12.94 0.67 -2.28
CA HIS A 47 11.57 1.11 -2.09
C HIS A 47 10.91 0.43 -0.90
N HIS A 48 10.24 1.24 -0.10
CA HIS A 48 9.44 0.80 1.02
C HIS A 48 8.04 1.39 0.83
N CYS A 49 7.08 0.54 0.55
CA CYS A 49 5.70 0.97 0.29
C CYS A 49 4.95 1.14 1.60
N VAL A 50 4.16 2.21 1.69
CA VAL A 50 3.32 2.49 2.85
C VAL A 50 1.90 2.74 2.36
N LEU A 51 0.93 2.10 3.00
CA LEU A 51 -0.47 2.31 2.68
C LEU A 51 -1.34 2.18 3.92
N GLU A 52 -2.54 2.75 3.83
CA GLU A 52 -3.53 2.62 4.89
C GLU A 52 -4.18 1.24 4.83
N ALA A 53 -4.50 0.71 6.01
CA ALA A 53 -5.30 -0.51 6.13
C ALA A 53 -6.76 -0.18 5.79
N THR A 54 -7.12 -0.32 4.53
CA THR A 54 -8.45 0.02 4.03
C THR A 54 -9.30 -1.21 3.73
N GLY A 55 -9.24 -2.19 4.61
CA GLY A 55 -10.03 -3.40 4.46
C GLY A 55 -9.62 -4.21 3.24
N ASN A 56 -10.62 -4.62 2.45
CA ASN A 56 -10.41 -5.58 1.37
C ASN A 56 -9.70 -5.00 0.16
N TYR A 57 -9.73 -3.70 -0.04
CA TYR A 57 -9.18 -3.08 -1.24
C TYR A 57 -7.66 -3.13 -1.30
N SER A 58 -7.00 -3.18 -0.15
CA SER A 58 -5.55 -3.22 -0.07
C SER A 58 -4.98 -4.64 -0.08
N SER A 59 -5.81 -5.66 0.07
CA SER A 59 -5.35 -7.05 0.28
C SER A 59 -4.52 -7.58 -0.89
N LEU A 60 -4.99 -7.38 -2.11
CA LEU A 60 -4.28 -7.86 -3.31
C LEU A 60 -2.91 -7.19 -3.42
N LEU A 61 -2.88 -5.89 -3.22
CA LEU A 61 -1.66 -5.10 -3.33
C LEU A 61 -0.63 -5.54 -2.28
N VAL A 62 -1.04 -5.66 -1.03
CA VAL A 62 -0.16 -6.10 0.06
C VAL A 62 0.38 -7.51 -0.22
N TYR A 63 -0.49 -8.42 -0.67
CA TYR A 63 -0.10 -9.79 -0.94
C TYR A 63 0.95 -9.86 -2.06
N LEU A 64 0.70 -9.20 -3.18
CA LEU A 64 1.60 -9.24 -4.32
C LEU A 64 2.92 -8.52 -4.06
N LEU A 65 2.89 -7.39 -3.35
CA LEU A 65 4.11 -6.70 -2.94
C LEU A 65 4.96 -7.58 -2.03
N SER A 66 4.32 -8.23 -1.07
CA SER A 66 5.03 -9.11 -0.14
C SER A 66 5.65 -10.29 -0.87
N ARG A 67 4.95 -10.87 -1.83
CA ARG A 67 5.48 -11.97 -2.63
C ARG A 67 6.67 -11.56 -3.50
N ALA A 68 6.72 -10.30 -3.90
CA ALA A 68 7.83 -9.76 -4.67
C ALA A 68 8.99 -9.31 -3.79
N ASN A 69 8.91 -9.55 -2.48
CA ASN A 69 9.91 -9.15 -1.48
C ASN A 69 10.06 -7.63 -1.39
N ILE A 70 9.04 -6.88 -1.76
CA ILE A 70 8.99 -5.44 -1.56
C ILE A 70 8.55 -5.18 -0.12
N THR A 71 9.28 -4.33 0.59
CA THR A 71 8.92 -3.96 1.95
C THR A 71 7.64 -3.14 1.94
N VAL A 72 6.69 -3.54 2.76
CA VAL A 72 5.36 -2.90 2.86
C VAL A 72 5.07 -2.59 4.31
N SER A 73 4.57 -1.39 4.58
CA SER A 73 3.99 -1.05 5.88
C SER A 73 2.51 -0.77 5.69
N LEU A 74 1.71 -1.43 6.50
CA LEU A 74 0.26 -1.26 6.52
C LEU A 74 -0.08 -0.48 7.78
N GLU A 75 -0.53 0.76 7.63
CA GLU A 75 -0.68 1.66 8.76
C GLU A 75 -2.15 1.92 9.07
N ASN A 76 -2.41 2.17 10.33
CA ASN A 76 -3.75 2.53 10.80
C ASN A 76 -4.17 3.86 10.17
N PRO A 77 -5.37 3.92 9.54
CA PRO A 77 -5.86 5.16 8.94
C PRO A 77 -5.91 6.34 9.92
N LEU A 78 -6.18 6.07 11.19
CA LEU A 78 -6.24 7.12 12.20
C LEU A 78 -4.88 7.78 12.40
N LYS A 79 -3.81 7.01 12.39
CA LYS A 79 -2.46 7.56 12.53
C LYS A 79 -2.10 8.46 11.35
N ILE A 80 -2.46 8.05 10.15
CA ILE A 80 -2.22 8.85 8.95
C ILE A 80 -3.09 10.11 8.99
N LYS A 81 -4.34 9.98 9.41
CA LYS A 81 -5.24 11.12 9.55
C LYS A 81 -4.72 12.14 10.55
N ASN A 82 -4.21 11.69 11.69
CA ASN A 82 -3.64 12.57 12.69
C ASN A 82 -2.38 13.27 12.20
N PHE A 83 -1.53 12.54 11.50
CA PHE A 83 -0.35 13.12 10.85
C PHE A 83 -0.76 14.18 9.83
N ALA A 84 -1.81 13.89 9.04
CA ALA A 84 -2.36 14.83 8.07
C ALA A 84 -2.83 16.11 8.71
N ARG A 85 -3.50 16.02 9.84
CA ARG A 85 -3.98 17.21 10.56
C ARG A 85 -2.83 18.14 10.94
N VAL A 86 -1.73 17.58 11.38
CA VAL A 86 -0.55 18.37 11.76
C VAL A 86 0.07 18.99 10.52
N MET A 87 0.22 18.23 9.45
CA MET A 87 0.93 18.69 8.26
C MET A 87 0.06 19.58 7.37
N LEU A 88 -1.23 19.29 7.26
CA LEU A 88 -2.15 20.00 6.37
C LEU A 88 -2.76 21.24 6.99
N SER A 89 -2.54 21.49 8.26
CA SER A 89 -2.91 22.77 8.85
C SER A 89 -2.20 23.94 8.15
N VAL A 90 -1.16 23.64 7.39
CA VAL A 90 -0.35 24.61 6.66
C VAL A 90 -0.69 24.68 5.18
N THR A 91 -1.15 23.57 4.59
CA THR A 91 -1.46 23.54 3.15
C THR A 91 -2.72 22.71 2.91
N LYS A 92 -3.78 23.35 2.48
CA LYS A 92 -5.02 22.68 2.12
C LYS A 92 -4.97 22.26 0.67
N THR A 93 -4.55 21.03 0.39
CA THR A 93 -4.68 20.45 -0.94
C THR A 93 -5.18 19.03 -0.85
N ASP A 94 -6.27 18.76 -1.54
CA ASP A 94 -6.92 17.44 -1.56
C ASP A 94 -6.12 16.39 -2.34
N GLU A 95 -5.07 16.81 -3.03
CA GLU A 95 -4.25 15.94 -3.89
C GLU A 95 -3.23 15.13 -3.14
N THR A 96 -3.43 14.88 -1.87
CA THR A 96 -2.26 14.60 -1.07
C THR A 96 -2.26 13.26 -0.39
N ASP A 97 -3.26 12.42 -0.63
CA ASP A 97 -3.32 11.19 0.13
C ASP A 97 -2.09 10.31 -0.12
N ALA A 98 -1.73 10.05 -1.37
CA ALA A 98 -0.55 9.25 -1.67
C ALA A 98 0.75 9.96 -1.27
N ARG A 99 0.84 11.25 -1.53
CA ARG A 99 2.02 12.06 -1.16
C ARG A 99 2.16 12.17 0.33
N LEU A 100 1.05 12.37 1.01
CA LEU A 100 1.02 12.45 2.46
C LEU A 100 1.44 11.13 3.08
N ILE A 101 1.00 10.03 2.52
CA ILE A 101 1.39 8.70 2.98
C ILE A 101 2.88 8.48 2.74
N ALA A 102 3.43 8.93 1.62
CA ALA A 102 4.87 8.86 1.36
C ALA A 102 5.66 9.68 2.37
N LEU A 103 5.18 10.88 2.67
CA LEU A 103 5.80 11.74 3.67
C LEU A 103 5.72 11.12 5.06
N TYR A 104 4.58 10.53 5.39
CA TYR A 104 4.41 9.81 6.64
C TYR A 104 5.45 8.69 6.75
N GLY A 105 5.63 7.92 5.69
CA GLY A 105 6.63 6.86 5.67
C GLY A 105 8.04 7.38 5.92
N GLN A 106 8.40 8.47 5.26
CA GLN A 106 9.71 9.07 5.40
C GLN A 106 9.97 9.60 6.81
N ARG A 107 8.97 10.25 7.40
CA ARG A 107 9.10 10.89 8.71
C ARG A 107 8.99 9.90 9.86
N MET A 108 8.05 8.97 9.76
CA MET A 108 7.70 8.09 10.86
C MET A 108 8.38 6.73 10.78
N GLN A 109 8.88 6.34 9.62
CA GLN A 109 9.57 5.07 9.39
C GLN A 109 8.80 3.88 10.00
N PRO A 110 7.56 3.64 9.52
CA PRO A 110 6.71 2.61 10.12
C PRO A 110 7.31 1.22 9.97
N ALA A 111 7.00 0.35 10.93
CA ALA A 111 7.48 -1.02 10.91
C ALA A 111 6.95 -1.77 9.69
N PRO A 112 7.78 -2.63 9.07
CA PRO A 112 7.32 -3.45 7.97
C PRO A 112 6.21 -4.39 8.39
N TYR A 113 5.19 -4.51 7.54
CA TYR A 113 4.16 -5.50 7.71
C TYR A 113 4.70 -6.86 7.27
N LYS A 114 4.57 -7.83 8.14
CA LYS A 114 4.92 -9.20 7.79
C LYS A 114 3.64 -9.99 7.63
N LEU A 115 3.43 -10.55 6.45
CA LEU A 115 2.46 -11.61 6.32
C LEU A 115 2.86 -12.67 7.32
N ARG A 116 1.96 -12.97 8.26
CA ARG A 116 2.26 -13.98 9.26
C ARG A 116 2.63 -15.27 8.56
N SER A 117 3.86 -15.66 8.74
CA SER A 117 4.34 -16.90 8.15
C SER A 117 3.55 -18.11 8.65
N ASP A 118 3.08 -18.06 9.89
CA ASP A 118 2.24 -19.12 10.45
C ASP A 118 0.89 -19.23 9.74
N ALA A 119 0.31 -18.11 9.30
CA ALA A 119 -0.93 -18.13 8.53
C ALA A 119 -0.72 -18.64 7.10
N ILE A 120 0.52 -18.67 6.64
CA ILE A 120 0.87 -19.07 5.29
C ILE A 120 1.51 -20.45 5.28
N LEU A 121 2.02 -20.89 6.42
CA LEU A 121 2.91 -22.03 6.53
C LEU A 121 2.22 -23.38 6.48
N THR A 122 0.96 -23.49 6.86
CA THR A 122 0.27 -24.75 6.70
C THR A 122 -0.43 -24.75 5.35
N LEU A 123 -0.23 -25.81 4.59
CA LEU A 123 -0.86 -25.96 3.28
C LEU A 123 -2.37 -25.82 3.34
N LYS A 124 -2.98 -26.26 4.43
CA LYS A 124 -4.41 -26.06 4.68
C LYS A 124 -4.76 -24.59 4.80
N GLN A 125 -3.99 -23.85 5.59
CA GLN A 125 -4.21 -22.43 5.79
C GLN A 125 -3.88 -21.66 4.53
N LYS A 126 -2.89 -22.10 3.77
CA LYS A 126 -2.54 -21.49 2.51
C LYS A 126 -3.71 -21.54 1.51
N ARG A 127 -4.37 -22.69 1.42
CA ARG A 127 -5.56 -22.82 0.57
C ARG A 127 -6.69 -21.92 1.06
N THR A 128 -6.89 -21.88 2.35
CA THR A 128 -7.94 -21.06 2.96
C THR A 128 -7.68 -19.57 2.73
N VAL A 129 -6.45 -19.13 2.90
CA VAL A 129 -6.08 -17.74 2.68
C VAL A 129 -6.32 -17.35 1.21
N ILE A 130 -5.89 -18.18 0.28
CA ILE A 130 -6.10 -17.91 -1.15
C ILE A 130 -7.59 -17.88 -1.48
N ARG A 131 -8.36 -18.79 -0.91
CA ARG A 131 -9.81 -18.83 -1.13
C ARG A 131 -10.49 -17.59 -0.56
N GLN A 132 -10.08 -17.15 0.62
CA GLN A 132 -10.61 -15.94 1.24
C GLN A 132 -10.26 -14.70 0.44
N LEU A 133 -9.03 -14.62 -0.07
CA LEU A 133 -8.64 -13.52 -0.94
C LEU A 133 -9.48 -13.47 -2.20
N LYS A 134 -9.73 -14.60 -2.82
CA LYS A 134 -10.59 -14.67 -4.01
C LYS A 134 -12.01 -14.23 -3.68
N LYS A 135 -12.56 -14.68 -2.56
CA LYS A 135 -13.89 -14.26 -2.11
C LYS A 135 -13.95 -12.77 -1.84
N GLN A 136 -12.95 -12.22 -1.19
CA GLN A 136 -12.89 -10.80 -0.92
C GLN A 136 -12.80 -9.99 -2.20
N LEU A 137 -12.01 -10.45 -3.16
CA LEU A 137 -11.89 -9.78 -4.45
C LEU A 137 -13.22 -9.82 -5.21
N ILE A 138 -13.91 -10.95 -5.18
CA ILE A 138 -15.22 -11.08 -5.81
C ILE A 138 -16.24 -10.19 -5.08
N ALA A 139 -16.26 -10.21 -3.75
CA ALA A 139 -17.17 -9.40 -2.97
C ALA A 139 -16.92 -7.91 -3.17
N THR A 140 -15.66 -7.50 -3.35
CA THR A 140 -15.32 -6.11 -3.61
C THR A 140 -15.67 -5.68 -5.02
N GLN A 141 -15.76 -6.62 -5.95
CA GLN A 141 -16.14 -6.32 -7.32
C GLN A 141 -17.65 -6.23 -7.49
N ASN A 142 -18.41 -6.77 -6.57
CA ASN A 142 -19.85 -6.71 -6.56
C ASN A 142 -20.35 -5.46 -5.86
#